data_7bfc25a6c1833c9014a54128c648d4e1
#
_entry.id   7bfc25a6c1833c9014a54128c648d4e1
#
_cell.length_a   1.000
_cell.length_b   1.000
_cell.length_c   1.000
_cell.angle_alpha   90.00
_cell.angle_beta   90.00
_cell.angle_gamma   90.00
#
_symmetry.space_group_name_H-M   'P 1'
#
loop_
_entity.id
_entity.type
_entity.pdbx_description
1 polymer ?
#
loop_
_entity_poly.entity_id
_entity_poly.type
_entity_poly.pdbx_seq_one_letter_code
_entity_poly.pdbx_strand_id
1 'polypeptide(L)'
;MDSICKVLAELSQDNQKPILIIFSHTHVDHIYLGLVDQRFQNYGKVFYVCHTSGSDLLKSGDQKYTQAELVGIPIPSLCVDIPLFQKNLDLKGLSNIPEIEIEHKHYQLSDSVSLECVRFIFPNNQCISFWEVPGHSADSIAVQAGSLLHVGDIPFATSPGIAGVPGWNPKELSRTIIRLSWIILNQKISIICQGHGNACTSDELKKNLMNLQQDLDAMPEITMFDKTRLSGALLHATDLIDEAHRILPILAGRIMLLRYRLEELEEDDLARNLEKILPDEEIDKILVQFSRYYDNFKSGLRCEYQVILKAIQTLQKIKSFLSGNNVENIIDSSLLRRTLQLFSDLLSSIQGNIPTGSLSFVNPVDLIQDVAHRRSSHMMSDEEILLKADDEDEFKKVLVCRLAEYQNLSDIKITIDSPIDPQTIYADSERLSDFFSVLIDYYYTYGADEAHITINTLPEFVLIKIAPNGACFQPCLPLSRAMIRSIKYAGGELVKIPGKESEEMVLKFSTKDPSLTGSNQN
;
A
#
# COMPACT_ATOMS: atom_id res chain seq x y z
N MET A 1 -13.46 -11.71 -21.54
CA MET A 1 -14.80 -12.15 -22.02
C MET A 1 -14.75 -12.96 -23.31
N ASP A 2 -14.10 -12.51 -24.39
CA ASP A 2 -14.10 -13.23 -25.67
C ASP A 2 -13.52 -14.64 -25.58
N SER A 3 -12.52 -14.86 -24.71
CA SER A 3 -11.96 -16.19 -24.42
C SER A 3 -13.00 -17.13 -23.80
N ILE A 4 -13.83 -16.63 -22.88
CA ILE A 4 -14.90 -17.43 -22.23
C ILE A 4 -15.98 -17.77 -23.26
N CYS A 5 -16.42 -16.80 -24.05
CA CYS A 5 -17.40 -17.02 -25.13
C CYS A 5 -16.90 -18.05 -26.15
N LYS A 6 -15.60 -18.04 -26.48
CA LYS A 6 -15.00 -19.04 -27.37
C LYS A 6 -15.06 -20.44 -26.75
N VAL A 7 -14.71 -20.61 -25.49
CA VAL A 7 -14.83 -21.90 -24.79
C VAL A 7 -16.28 -22.36 -24.72
N LEU A 8 -17.22 -21.47 -24.41
CA LEU A 8 -18.64 -21.81 -24.38
C LEU A 8 -19.14 -22.24 -25.76
N ALA A 9 -18.71 -21.56 -26.85
CA ALA A 9 -19.06 -21.94 -28.22
C ALA A 9 -18.56 -23.37 -28.56
N GLU A 10 -17.34 -23.71 -28.13
CA GLU A 10 -16.78 -25.05 -28.30
C GLU A 10 -17.55 -26.12 -27.52
N LEU A 11 -17.97 -25.81 -26.26
CA LEU A 11 -18.70 -26.73 -25.39
C LEU A 11 -20.19 -26.88 -25.73
N SER A 12 -20.80 -25.90 -26.43
CA SER A 12 -22.22 -25.87 -26.73
C SER A 12 -22.58 -26.45 -28.09
N GLN A 13 -21.61 -26.92 -28.90
CA GLN A 13 -21.83 -27.36 -30.28
C GLN A 13 -22.86 -28.48 -30.45
N ASP A 14 -23.11 -29.30 -29.41
CA ASP A 14 -24.01 -30.47 -29.55
C ASP A 14 -25.23 -30.48 -28.63
N ASN A 15 -25.31 -29.63 -27.61
CA ASN A 15 -26.47 -29.58 -26.71
C ASN A 15 -26.50 -28.23 -25.97
N GLN A 16 -27.66 -27.62 -25.86
CA GLN A 16 -27.90 -26.43 -25.00
C GLN A 16 -27.80 -26.82 -23.50
N LYS A 17 -26.58 -27.09 -23.04
CA LYS A 17 -26.34 -27.38 -21.65
C LYS A 17 -26.59 -26.14 -20.78
N PRO A 18 -27.13 -26.30 -19.57
CA PRO A 18 -27.26 -25.18 -18.64
C PRO A 18 -25.87 -24.64 -18.26
N ILE A 19 -25.78 -23.32 -18.12
CA ILE A 19 -24.58 -22.59 -17.72
C ILE A 19 -24.81 -22.12 -16.28
N LEU A 20 -23.95 -22.51 -15.36
CA LEU A 20 -23.95 -21.97 -13.99
C LEU A 20 -22.91 -20.85 -13.90
N ILE A 21 -23.35 -19.62 -13.68
CA ILE A 21 -22.49 -18.51 -13.34
C ILE A 21 -22.42 -18.44 -11.82
N ILE A 22 -21.23 -18.76 -11.27
CA ILE A 22 -21.00 -18.85 -9.84
C ILE A 22 -20.23 -17.62 -9.41
N PHE A 23 -20.81 -16.82 -8.52
CA PHE A 23 -20.13 -15.69 -7.89
C PHE A 23 -19.47 -16.14 -6.61
N SER A 24 -18.15 -15.98 -6.52
CA SER A 24 -17.39 -16.27 -5.29
C SER A 24 -17.78 -15.34 -4.14
N HIS A 25 -18.15 -14.11 -4.49
CA HIS A 25 -18.73 -13.06 -3.64
C HIS A 25 -19.30 -11.96 -4.52
N THR A 26 -19.99 -11.00 -3.94
CA THR A 26 -20.79 -10.01 -4.70
C THR A 26 -20.13 -8.64 -4.86
N HIS A 27 -18.80 -8.49 -4.71
CA HIS A 27 -18.14 -7.26 -5.11
C HIS A 27 -18.26 -7.02 -6.62
N VAL A 28 -18.41 -5.76 -7.01
CA VAL A 28 -18.79 -5.37 -8.38
C VAL A 28 -17.86 -5.89 -9.46
N ASP A 29 -16.57 -5.97 -9.21
CA ASP A 29 -15.56 -6.46 -10.14
C ASP A 29 -15.66 -7.97 -10.40
N HIS A 30 -16.29 -8.73 -9.49
CA HIS A 30 -16.55 -10.16 -9.64
C HIS A 30 -17.92 -10.50 -10.25
N ILE A 31 -18.88 -9.57 -10.16
CA ILE A 31 -20.25 -9.84 -10.61
C ILE A 31 -20.62 -9.08 -11.89
N TYR A 32 -20.03 -7.89 -12.14
CA TYR A 32 -20.49 -6.95 -13.17
C TYR A 32 -20.63 -7.58 -14.55
N LEU A 33 -19.59 -8.26 -15.03
CA LEU A 33 -19.63 -8.90 -16.34
C LEU A 33 -20.65 -10.04 -16.42
N GLY A 34 -20.81 -10.81 -15.35
CA GLY A 34 -21.83 -11.87 -15.27
C GLY A 34 -23.25 -11.31 -15.34
N LEU A 35 -23.48 -10.08 -14.82
CA LEU A 35 -24.78 -9.44 -14.78
C LEU A 35 -25.13 -8.72 -16.10
N VAL A 36 -24.17 -8.07 -16.76
CA VAL A 36 -24.44 -7.18 -17.89
C VAL A 36 -24.19 -7.83 -19.26
N ASP A 37 -23.34 -8.86 -19.33
CA ASP A 37 -23.02 -9.49 -20.60
C ASP A 37 -24.02 -10.59 -20.97
N GLN A 38 -24.95 -10.27 -21.83
CA GLN A 38 -26.00 -11.18 -22.27
C GLN A 38 -25.52 -12.25 -23.26
N ARG A 39 -24.26 -12.20 -23.74
CA ARG A 39 -23.74 -13.17 -24.73
C ARG A 39 -23.75 -14.61 -24.21
N PHE A 40 -23.70 -14.81 -22.89
CA PHE A 40 -23.81 -16.14 -22.27
C PHE A 40 -25.12 -16.86 -22.64
N GLN A 41 -26.22 -16.13 -22.77
CA GLN A 41 -27.52 -16.67 -23.12
C GLN A 41 -27.57 -17.28 -24.54
N ASN A 42 -26.63 -16.94 -25.41
CA ASN A 42 -26.51 -17.50 -26.73
C ASN A 42 -26.02 -18.96 -26.73
N TYR A 43 -25.43 -19.41 -25.62
CA TYR A 43 -24.82 -20.75 -25.52
C TYR A 43 -25.62 -21.73 -24.67
N GLY A 44 -26.59 -21.26 -23.90
CA GLY A 44 -27.44 -22.07 -23.06
C GLY A 44 -28.25 -21.27 -22.06
N LYS A 45 -29.10 -21.95 -21.32
CA LYS A 45 -29.86 -21.32 -20.22
C LYS A 45 -28.89 -21.01 -19.06
N VAL A 46 -28.82 -19.73 -18.67
CA VAL A 46 -27.95 -19.24 -17.60
C VAL A 46 -28.69 -19.31 -16.27
N PHE A 47 -27.99 -19.80 -15.23
CA PHE A 47 -28.41 -19.79 -13.84
C PHE A 47 -27.35 -19.12 -12.98
N TYR A 48 -27.76 -18.24 -12.09
CA TYR A 48 -26.87 -17.53 -11.18
C TYR A 48 -26.82 -18.21 -9.84
N VAL A 49 -25.59 -18.42 -9.34
CA VAL A 49 -25.30 -19.13 -8.09
C VAL A 49 -24.42 -18.25 -7.23
N CYS A 50 -24.81 -18.01 -5.96
CA CYS A 50 -23.97 -17.33 -4.98
C CYS A 50 -24.40 -17.71 -3.56
N HIS A 51 -23.69 -17.20 -2.56
CA HIS A 51 -24.09 -17.29 -1.17
C HIS A 51 -25.45 -16.60 -0.92
N THR A 52 -26.28 -17.11 0.01
CA THR A 52 -27.61 -16.56 0.27
C THR A 52 -27.58 -15.07 0.67
N SER A 53 -26.61 -14.62 1.47
CA SER A 53 -26.46 -13.20 1.80
C SER A 53 -26.10 -12.35 0.56
N GLY A 54 -25.28 -12.87 -0.35
CA GLY A 54 -25.00 -12.22 -1.63
C GLY A 54 -26.24 -12.14 -2.52
N SER A 55 -27.09 -13.18 -2.52
CA SER A 55 -28.38 -13.18 -3.22
C SER A 55 -29.30 -12.04 -2.74
N ASP A 56 -29.33 -11.78 -1.43
CA ASP A 56 -30.12 -10.68 -0.86
C ASP A 56 -29.58 -9.31 -1.29
N LEU A 57 -28.26 -9.15 -1.32
CA LEU A 57 -27.60 -7.93 -1.83
C LEU A 57 -27.91 -7.67 -3.30
N LEU A 58 -27.80 -8.70 -4.14
CA LEU A 58 -28.12 -8.59 -5.57
C LEU A 58 -29.60 -8.32 -5.81
N LYS A 59 -30.49 -8.95 -5.07
CA LYS A 59 -31.94 -8.74 -5.18
C LYS A 59 -32.33 -7.30 -4.82
N SER A 60 -31.71 -6.72 -3.80
CA SER A 60 -31.94 -5.33 -3.40
C SER A 60 -31.22 -4.32 -4.31
N GLY A 61 -30.25 -4.76 -5.10
CA GLY A 61 -29.37 -3.86 -5.85
C GLY A 61 -28.46 -3.03 -4.94
N ASP A 62 -27.97 -3.63 -3.85
CA ASP A 62 -27.16 -2.93 -2.84
C ASP A 62 -25.84 -2.43 -3.44
N GLN A 63 -25.67 -1.11 -3.51
CA GLN A 63 -24.50 -0.48 -4.09
C GLN A 63 -23.34 -0.37 -3.10
N LYS A 64 -23.61 -0.45 -1.80
CA LYS A 64 -22.62 -0.25 -0.73
C LYS A 64 -21.83 -1.52 -0.45
N TYR A 65 -22.53 -2.62 -0.10
CA TYR A 65 -21.85 -3.89 0.22
C TYR A 65 -21.28 -4.59 -1.00
N THR A 66 -21.81 -4.29 -2.20
CA THR A 66 -21.21 -4.73 -3.47
C THR A 66 -20.06 -3.84 -3.93
N GLN A 67 -19.75 -2.78 -3.21
CA GLN A 67 -18.74 -1.76 -3.55
C GLN A 67 -19.01 -1.01 -4.87
N ALA A 68 -20.17 -1.16 -5.47
CA ALA A 68 -20.54 -0.51 -6.73
C ALA A 68 -20.49 1.02 -6.61
N GLU A 69 -20.94 1.59 -5.48
CA GLU A 69 -20.85 3.04 -5.23
C GLU A 69 -19.39 3.51 -5.09
N LEU A 70 -18.48 2.70 -4.54
CA LEU A 70 -17.07 3.07 -4.35
C LEU A 70 -16.35 3.27 -5.69
N VAL A 71 -16.63 2.39 -6.66
CA VAL A 71 -16.03 2.46 -8.00
C VAL A 71 -16.87 3.27 -8.98
N GLY A 72 -18.10 3.66 -8.61
CA GLY A 72 -19.00 4.43 -9.46
C GLY A 72 -19.60 3.63 -10.62
N ILE A 73 -19.71 2.31 -10.47
CA ILE A 73 -20.29 1.40 -11.45
C ILE A 73 -21.58 0.82 -10.87
N PRO A 74 -22.76 1.35 -11.19
CA PRO A 74 -24.00 0.85 -10.66
C PRO A 74 -24.30 -0.57 -11.16
N ILE A 75 -24.79 -1.43 -10.26
CA ILE A 75 -25.23 -2.78 -10.60
C ILE A 75 -26.77 -2.85 -10.70
N PRO A 76 -27.32 -3.64 -11.62
CA PRO A 76 -28.73 -3.92 -11.68
C PRO A 76 -29.16 -4.87 -10.57
N SER A 77 -30.43 -4.81 -10.14
CA SER A 77 -31.00 -5.84 -9.28
C SER A 77 -31.11 -7.17 -10.03
N LEU A 78 -30.77 -8.25 -9.35
CA LEU A 78 -30.84 -9.61 -9.88
C LEU A 78 -31.46 -10.57 -8.87
N CYS A 79 -32.42 -11.37 -9.31
CA CYS A 79 -32.86 -12.54 -8.56
C CYS A 79 -31.94 -13.70 -8.88
N VAL A 80 -31.19 -14.17 -7.88
CA VAL A 80 -30.31 -15.33 -8.01
C VAL A 80 -31.13 -16.60 -8.02
N ASP A 81 -30.84 -17.50 -8.97
CA ASP A 81 -31.59 -18.75 -9.13
C ASP A 81 -31.28 -19.75 -8.00
N ILE A 82 -30.01 -19.81 -7.57
CA ILE A 82 -29.52 -20.79 -6.61
C ILE A 82 -28.78 -20.08 -5.48
N PRO A 83 -29.49 -19.67 -4.40
CA PRO A 83 -28.89 -19.12 -3.19
C PRO A 83 -28.33 -20.24 -2.30
N LEU A 84 -27.00 -20.40 -2.27
CA LEU A 84 -26.31 -21.44 -1.48
C LEU A 84 -26.44 -21.18 0.03
N PHE A 85 -26.29 -22.24 0.83
CA PHE A 85 -26.36 -22.22 2.31
C PHE A 85 -27.73 -21.86 2.89
N GLN A 86 -28.77 -21.89 2.06
CA GLN A 86 -30.14 -21.79 2.51
C GLN A 86 -30.60 -23.13 3.08
N LYS A 87 -31.30 -23.15 4.24
CA LYS A 87 -31.72 -24.37 4.95
C LYS A 87 -32.51 -25.38 4.11
N ASN A 88 -33.25 -24.90 3.12
CA ASN A 88 -34.12 -25.73 2.26
C ASN A 88 -33.83 -25.43 0.78
N LEU A 89 -32.57 -25.56 0.36
CA LEU A 89 -32.20 -25.40 -1.04
C LEU A 89 -32.83 -26.53 -1.85
N ASP A 90 -33.79 -26.18 -2.73
CA ASP A 90 -34.46 -27.11 -3.64
C ASP A 90 -34.33 -26.65 -5.10
N LEU A 91 -33.74 -27.48 -5.95
CA LEU A 91 -33.55 -27.21 -7.38
C LEU A 91 -34.67 -27.76 -8.25
N LYS A 92 -35.66 -28.48 -7.68
CA LYS A 92 -36.74 -29.15 -8.45
C LYS A 92 -37.61 -28.21 -9.27
N GLY A 93 -37.64 -26.92 -8.92
CA GLY A 93 -38.37 -25.88 -9.68
C GLY A 93 -37.63 -25.34 -10.90
N LEU A 94 -36.34 -25.62 -11.07
CA LEU A 94 -35.52 -25.09 -12.14
C LEU A 94 -35.56 -26.04 -13.36
N SER A 95 -36.40 -25.72 -14.34
CA SER A 95 -36.48 -26.48 -15.59
C SER A 95 -35.13 -26.48 -16.33
N ASN A 96 -34.70 -27.64 -16.84
CA ASN A 96 -33.46 -27.86 -17.59
C ASN A 96 -32.16 -27.94 -16.79
N ILE A 97 -32.21 -27.97 -15.47
CA ILE A 97 -31.07 -28.44 -14.68
C ILE A 97 -31.12 -29.98 -14.62
N PRO A 98 -30.02 -30.71 -14.90
CA PRO A 98 -29.99 -32.15 -14.69
C PRO A 98 -30.31 -32.49 -13.22
N GLU A 99 -30.80 -33.69 -12.96
CA GLU A 99 -30.98 -34.18 -11.58
C GLU A 99 -29.65 -34.04 -10.85
N ILE A 100 -29.58 -33.03 -9.97
CA ILE A 100 -28.45 -32.77 -9.10
C ILE A 100 -28.86 -33.16 -7.68
N GLU A 101 -28.10 -34.06 -7.09
CA GLU A 101 -28.23 -34.35 -5.66
C GLU A 101 -27.50 -33.27 -4.87
N ILE A 102 -28.19 -32.67 -3.88
CA ILE A 102 -27.61 -31.66 -2.99
C ILE A 102 -27.27 -32.31 -1.66
N GLU A 103 -26.02 -32.23 -1.29
CA GLU A 103 -25.51 -32.71 -0.01
C GLU A 103 -25.01 -31.53 0.83
N HIS A 104 -25.49 -31.41 2.06
CA HIS A 104 -24.98 -30.45 3.06
C HIS A 104 -24.04 -31.17 4.01
N LYS A 105 -22.85 -30.59 4.21
CA LYS A 105 -21.85 -31.10 5.16
C LYS A 105 -21.44 -30.01 6.13
N HIS A 106 -21.32 -30.42 7.38
CA HIS A 106 -20.82 -29.60 8.45
C HIS A 106 -19.57 -30.26 9.05
N TYR A 107 -18.49 -29.49 9.19
CA TYR A 107 -17.23 -29.93 9.79
C TYR A 107 -16.92 -29.05 11.00
N GLN A 108 -16.74 -29.66 12.18
CA GLN A 108 -16.22 -28.96 13.35
C GLN A 108 -14.70 -29.01 13.31
N LEU A 109 -14.04 -27.88 13.15
CA LEU A 109 -12.57 -27.78 13.01
C LEU A 109 -11.88 -27.50 14.34
N SER A 110 -12.55 -26.75 15.22
CA SER A 110 -12.14 -26.47 16.60
C SER A 110 -13.38 -26.07 17.42
N ASP A 111 -13.21 -25.76 18.72
CA ASP A 111 -14.32 -25.31 19.58
C ASP A 111 -15.00 -24.05 19.05
N SER A 112 -14.29 -23.20 18.31
CA SER A 112 -14.76 -21.88 17.83
C SER A 112 -14.88 -21.76 16.31
N VAL A 113 -14.50 -22.79 15.55
CA VAL A 113 -14.46 -22.75 14.08
C VAL A 113 -15.18 -23.94 13.48
N SER A 114 -16.21 -23.69 12.72
CA SER A 114 -16.91 -24.68 11.88
C SER A 114 -16.76 -24.32 10.40
N LEU A 115 -17.00 -25.29 9.54
CA LEU A 115 -16.94 -25.16 8.09
C LEU A 115 -18.18 -25.80 7.47
N GLU A 116 -18.98 -24.99 6.79
CA GLU A 116 -20.13 -25.44 6.02
C GLU A 116 -19.74 -25.73 4.58
N CYS A 117 -20.33 -26.79 4.01
CA CYS A 117 -20.13 -27.16 2.62
C CYS A 117 -21.46 -27.58 1.98
N VAL A 118 -21.77 -27.03 0.85
CA VAL A 118 -22.84 -27.51 -0.04
C VAL A 118 -22.21 -28.21 -1.24
N ARG A 119 -22.65 -29.41 -1.56
CA ARG A 119 -22.14 -30.18 -2.69
C ARG A 119 -23.24 -30.46 -3.69
N PHE A 120 -22.95 -30.19 -4.96
CA PHE A 120 -23.77 -30.61 -6.09
C PHE A 120 -23.16 -31.87 -6.68
N ILE A 121 -23.89 -32.98 -6.61
CA ILE A 121 -23.48 -34.26 -7.15
C ILE A 121 -24.26 -34.51 -8.43
N PHE A 122 -23.54 -34.59 -9.54
CA PHE A 122 -24.09 -34.82 -10.86
C PHE A 122 -24.29 -36.32 -11.13
N PRO A 123 -25.18 -36.72 -12.09
CA PRO A 123 -25.46 -38.12 -12.41
C PRO A 123 -24.24 -38.95 -12.81
N ASN A 124 -23.17 -38.31 -13.27
CA ASN A 124 -21.89 -38.97 -13.60
C ASN A 124 -20.91 -39.06 -12.39
N ASN A 125 -21.39 -38.86 -11.18
CA ASN A 125 -20.63 -38.83 -9.93
C ASN A 125 -19.57 -37.70 -9.85
N GLN A 126 -19.54 -36.76 -10.78
CA GLN A 126 -18.77 -35.57 -10.60
C GLN A 126 -19.45 -34.68 -9.56
N CYS A 127 -18.65 -33.87 -8.85
CA CYS A 127 -19.22 -32.95 -7.88
C CYS A 127 -18.54 -31.58 -7.92
N ILE A 128 -19.33 -30.57 -7.60
CA ILE A 128 -18.85 -29.24 -7.25
C ILE A 128 -19.15 -29.02 -5.78
N SER A 129 -18.15 -28.59 -5.01
CA SER A 129 -18.30 -28.27 -3.59
C SER A 129 -18.16 -26.76 -3.40
N PHE A 130 -19.08 -26.19 -2.63
CA PHE A 130 -19.11 -24.80 -2.25
C PHE A 130 -18.82 -24.73 -0.75
N TRP A 131 -17.78 -24.01 -0.39
CA TRP A 131 -17.29 -23.89 0.98
C TRP A 131 -17.56 -22.48 1.48
N GLU A 132 -18.16 -22.32 2.66
CA GLU A 132 -18.41 -21.03 3.26
C GLU A 132 -17.12 -20.48 3.89
N VAL A 133 -16.62 -19.36 3.35
CA VAL A 133 -15.32 -18.75 3.72
C VAL A 133 -15.45 -17.23 3.89
N PRO A 134 -16.31 -16.73 4.80
CA PRO A 134 -16.53 -15.29 5.02
C PRO A 134 -15.30 -14.62 5.61
N GLY A 135 -15.24 -13.28 5.47
CA GLY A 135 -14.20 -12.47 6.10
C GLY A 135 -13.67 -11.38 5.19
N HIS A 136 -13.37 -11.68 3.93
CA HIS A 136 -13.18 -10.68 2.89
C HIS A 136 -14.50 -9.93 2.60
N SER A 137 -15.55 -10.67 2.42
CA SER A 137 -16.95 -10.23 2.45
C SER A 137 -17.79 -11.25 3.23
N ALA A 138 -18.98 -10.87 3.64
CA ALA A 138 -19.88 -11.74 4.40
C ALA A 138 -20.41 -12.93 3.59
N ASP A 139 -20.42 -12.81 2.28
CA ASP A 139 -20.92 -13.77 1.29
C ASP A 139 -19.83 -14.54 0.54
N SER A 140 -18.58 -14.48 1.00
CA SER A 140 -17.47 -15.16 0.35
C SER A 140 -17.61 -16.66 0.41
N ILE A 141 -17.46 -17.33 -0.75
CA ILE A 141 -17.41 -18.78 -0.88
C ILE A 141 -16.14 -19.21 -1.64
N ALA A 142 -15.60 -20.37 -1.28
CA ALA A 142 -14.63 -21.07 -2.12
C ALA A 142 -15.34 -22.18 -2.92
N VAL A 143 -14.92 -22.36 -4.17
CA VAL A 143 -15.55 -23.31 -5.11
C VAL A 143 -14.54 -24.35 -5.53
N GLN A 144 -14.85 -25.62 -5.26
CA GLN A 144 -14.01 -26.76 -5.64
C GLN A 144 -14.65 -27.55 -6.77
N ALA A 145 -13.89 -27.77 -7.85
CA ALA A 145 -14.25 -28.66 -8.95
C ALA A 145 -13.08 -29.63 -9.21
N GLY A 146 -13.24 -30.89 -8.78
CA GLY A 146 -12.16 -31.88 -8.84
C GLY A 146 -10.96 -31.44 -7.98
N SER A 147 -9.79 -31.28 -8.60
CA SER A 147 -8.55 -30.83 -7.94
C SER A 147 -8.33 -29.31 -8.02
N LEU A 148 -9.24 -28.54 -8.60
CA LEU A 148 -9.20 -27.10 -8.67
C LEU A 148 -10.01 -26.49 -7.52
N LEU A 149 -9.45 -25.49 -6.84
CA LEU A 149 -10.11 -24.68 -5.81
C LEU A 149 -10.03 -23.21 -6.17
N HIS A 150 -11.18 -22.56 -6.34
CA HIS A 150 -11.27 -21.09 -6.45
C HIS A 150 -11.56 -20.52 -5.07
N VAL A 151 -10.73 -19.57 -4.60
CA VAL A 151 -10.80 -19.03 -3.21
C VAL A 151 -11.26 -17.57 -3.15
N GLY A 152 -11.71 -17.01 -4.28
CA GLY A 152 -12.06 -15.58 -4.35
C GLY A 152 -10.90 -14.69 -3.91
N ASP A 153 -11.23 -13.62 -3.22
CA ASP A 153 -10.28 -12.56 -2.83
C ASP A 153 -9.72 -12.73 -1.42
N ILE A 154 -9.87 -13.90 -0.81
CA ILE A 154 -9.34 -14.15 0.53
C ILE A 154 -7.84 -13.81 0.64
N PRO A 155 -6.96 -14.17 -0.33
CA PRO A 155 -5.53 -13.87 -0.25
C PRO A 155 -5.21 -12.37 -0.28
N PHE A 156 -6.14 -11.54 -0.72
CA PHE A 156 -5.99 -10.07 -0.85
C PHE A 156 -6.72 -9.29 0.23
N ALA A 157 -7.38 -9.96 1.17
CA ALA A 157 -8.31 -9.34 2.10
C ALA A 157 -7.69 -8.33 3.07
N THR A 158 -6.35 -8.31 3.23
CA THR A 158 -5.61 -7.29 3.99
C THR A 158 -4.99 -6.20 3.12
N SER A 159 -5.20 -6.27 1.80
CA SER A 159 -4.62 -5.30 0.86
C SER A 159 -5.23 -3.90 1.05
N PRO A 160 -4.45 -2.84 0.74
CA PRO A 160 -4.93 -1.46 0.79
C PRO A 160 -6.19 -1.29 -0.06
N GLY A 161 -7.22 -0.66 0.51
CA GLY A 161 -8.48 -0.44 -0.18
C GLY A 161 -9.43 -1.63 -0.22
N ILE A 162 -9.02 -2.77 0.35
CA ILE A 162 -9.87 -3.95 0.53
C ILE A 162 -10.19 -4.15 2.02
N ALA A 163 -9.16 -4.09 2.87
CA ALA A 163 -9.37 -4.13 4.32
C ALA A 163 -10.21 -2.93 4.78
N GLY A 164 -11.31 -3.19 5.49
CA GLY A 164 -12.21 -2.18 6.02
C GLY A 164 -13.35 -1.75 5.11
N VAL A 165 -13.52 -2.34 3.92
CA VAL A 165 -14.72 -2.12 3.10
C VAL A 165 -15.97 -2.74 3.75
N PRO A 166 -17.18 -2.30 3.39
CA PRO A 166 -18.41 -2.88 3.92
C PRO A 166 -18.46 -4.40 3.74
N GLY A 167 -18.73 -5.13 4.81
CA GLY A 167 -18.75 -6.60 4.82
C GLY A 167 -17.41 -7.26 5.20
N TRP A 168 -16.30 -6.53 5.23
CA TRP A 168 -15.01 -7.05 5.68
C TRP A 168 -15.00 -7.30 7.21
N ASN A 169 -14.47 -8.45 7.63
CA ASN A 169 -14.45 -8.84 9.04
C ASN A 169 -13.15 -9.59 9.38
N PRO A 170 -12.21 -8.99 10.14
CA PRO A 170 -10.93 -9.59 10.45
C PRO A 170 -11.03 -10.86 11.29
N LYS A 171 -12.02 -10.94 12.20
CA LYS A 171 -12.24 -12.13 13.05
C LYS A 171 -12.72 -13.32 12.21
N GLU A 172 -13.66 -13.10 11.30
CA GLU A 172 -14.10 -14.16 10.38
C GLU A 172 -12.99 -14.51 9.38
N LEU A 173 -12.19 -13.54 8.95
CA LEU A 173 -11.06 -13.80 8.06
C LEU A 173 -10.00 -14.72 8.73
N SER A 174 -9.66 -14.50 10.01
CA SER A 174 -8.81 -15.43 10.78
C SER A 174 -9.40 -16.84 10.85
N ARG A 175 -10.71 -16.98 11.05
CA ARG A 175 -11.38 -18.28 11.02
C ARG A 175 -11.35 -18.89 9.62
N THR A 176 -11.49 -18.10 8.59
CA THR A 176 -11.44 -18.53 7.20
C THR A 176 -10.05 -19.02 6.79
N ILE A 177 -8.99 -18.46 7.34
CA ILE A 177 -7.62 -19.02 7.18
C ILE A 177 -7.55 -20.47 7.69
N ILE A 178 -8.16 -20.75 8.84
CA ILE A 178 -8.24 -22.11 9.38
C ILE A 178 -9.08 -23.01 8.48
N ARG A 179 -10.24 -22.53 7.98
CA ARG A 179 -11.12 -23.27 7.06
C ARG A 179 -10.40 -23.63 5.77
N LEU A 180 -9.74 -22.69 5.10
CA LEU A 180 -8.99 -22.93 3.87
C LEU A 180 -7.79 -23.86 4.10
N SER A 181 -7.08 -23.71 5.21
CA SER A 181 -5.99 -24.62 5.57
C SER A 181 -6.49 -26.06 5.72
N TRP A 182 -7.65 -26.25 6.37
CA TRP A 182 -8.26 -27.55 6.49
C TRP A 182 -8.69 -28.13 5.12
N ILE A 183 -9.31 -27.30 4.24
CA ILE A 183 -9.71 -27.72 2.89
C ILE A 183 -8.48 -28.21 2.11
N ILE A 184 -7.40 -27.43 2.10
CA ILE A 184 -6.17 -27.78 1.37
C ILE A 184 -5.54 -29.08 1.90
N LEU A 185 -5.62 -29.35 3.19
CA LEU A 185 -5.06 -30.56 3.81
C LEU A 185 -5.92 -31.81 3.59
N ASN A 186 -7.25 -31.65 3.55
CA ASN A 186 -8.18 -32.76 3.55
C ASN A 186 -8.84 -33.03 2.18
N GLN A 187 -8.71 -32.09 1.23
CA GLN A 187 -9.19 -32.26 -0.14
C GLN A 187 -8.01 -32.42 -1.11
N LYS A 188 -8.22 -33.16 -2.19
CA LYS A 188 -7.18 -33.37 -3.22
C LYS A 188 -7.06 -32.14 -4.14
N ILE A 189 -6.52 -31.03 -3.61
CA ILE A 189 -6.34 -29.79 -4.35
C ILE A 189 -4.93 -29.72 -4.92
N SER A 190 -4.82 -29.44 -6.22
CA SER A 190 -3.53 -29.26 -6.92
C SER A 190 -3.38 -27.87 -7.53
N ILE A 191 -4.48 -27.24 -7.92
CA ILE A 191 -4.50 -25.93 -8.56
C ILE A 191 -5.44 -25.03 -7.77
N ILE A 192 -4.97 -23.83 -7.44
CA ILE A 192 -5.76 -22.82 -6.74
C ILE A 192 -5.87 -21.59 -7.62
N CYS A 193 -7.11 -21.18 -7.88
CA CYS A 193 -7.44 -19.95 -8.55
C CYS A 193 -7.86 -18.91 -7.52
N GLN A 194 -7.27 -17.72 -7.62
CA GLN A 194 -7.60 -16.55 -6.82
C GLN A 194 -8.50 -15.63 -7.66
N GLY A 195 -9.20 -14.69 -7.02
CA GLY A 195 -10.03 -13.72 -7.74
C GLY A 195 -9.21 -12.81 -8.63
N HIS A 196 -7.99 -12.47 -8.20
CA HIS A 196 -7.02 -11.69 -8.95
C HIS A 196 -5.68 -12.42 -9.08
N GLY A 197 -4.90 -12.08 -10.11
CA GLY A 197 -3.56 -12.63 -10.33
C GLY A 197 -3.57 -14.03 -10.95
N ASN A 198 -2.45 -14.73 -10.78
CA ASN A 198 -2.24 -16.04 -11.38
C ASN A 198 -2.70 -17.18 -10.46
N ALA A 199 -2.98 -18.34 -11.04
CA ALA A 199 -3.18 -19.56 -10.29
C ALA A 199 -1.90 -19.92 -9.53
N CYS A 200 -2.06 -20.54 -8.35
CA CYS A 200 -0.96 -20.95 -7.49
C CYS A 200 -1.12 -22.40 -7.02
N THR A 201 -0.08 -22.95 -6.44
CA THR A 201 -0.07 -24.28 -5.83
C THR A 201 -0.65 -24.26 -4.41
N SER A 202 -0.97 -25.44 -3.88
CA SER A 202 -1.42 -25.58 -2.48
C SER A 202 -0.39 -25.07 -1.47
N ASP A 203 0.90 -25.25 -1.73
CA ASP A 203 1.96 -24.82 -0.83
C ASP A 203 2.17 -23.30 -0.88
N GLU A 204 2.03 -22.69 -2.05
CA GLU A 204 2.02 -21.22 -2.19
C GLU A 204 0.82 -20.60 -1.46
N LEU A 205 -0.37 -21.17 -1.60
CA LEU A 205 -1.53 -20.66 -0.84
C LEU A 205 -1.34 -20.82 0.67
N LYS A 206 -0.83 -21.96 1.17
CA LYS A 206 -0.53 -22.12 2.60
C LYS A 206 0.39 -21.02 3.11
N LYS A 207 1.48 -20.72 2.37
CA LYS A 207 2.38 -19.64 2.72
C LYS A 207 1.66 -18.27 2.72
N ASN A 208 0.81 -18.03 1.73
CA ASN A 208 0.01 -16.81 1.65
C ASN A 208 -0.97 -16.68 2.83
N LEU A 209 -1.62 -17.76 3.24
CA LEU A 209 -2.52 -17.77 4.40
C LEU A 209 -1.78 -17.52 5.72
N MET A 210 -0.56 -18.07 5.89
CA MET A 210 0.28 -17.78 7.06
C MET A 210 0.65 -16.28 7.12
N ASN A 211 1.05 -15.71 6.01
CA ASN A 211 1.36 -14.29 5.93
C ASN A 211 0.10 -13.44 6.17
N LEU A 212 -1.05 -13.83 5.63
CA LEU A 212 -2.33 -13.15 5.84
C LEU A 212 -2.70 -13.13 7.33
N GLN A 213 -2.48 -14.23 8.06
CA GLN A 213 -2.70 -14.28 9.52
C GLN A 213 -1.75 -13.33 10.25
N GLN A 214 -0.46 -13.30 9.87
CA GLN A 214 0.51 -12.37 10.46
C GLN A 214 0.12 -10.91 10.19
N ASP A 215 -0.36 -10.62 8.98
CA ASP A 215 -0.86 -9.28 8.64
C ASP A 215 -2.07 -8.90 9.52
N LEU A 216 -3.03 -9.81 9.70
CA LEU A 216 -4.19 -9.57 10.57
C LEU A 216 -3.80 -9.33 12.03
N ASP A 217 -2.85 -10.11 12.56
CA ASP A 217 -2.36 -9.97 13.93
C ASP A 217 -1.64 -8.64 14.15
N ALA A 218 -1.03 -8.09 13.10
CA ALA A 218 -0.33 -6.81 13.11
C ALA A 218 -1.23 -5.60 12.82
N MET A 219 -2.42 -5.82 12.26
CA MET A 219 -3.34 -4.75 11.90
C MET A 219 -3.96 -4.12 13.14
N PRO A 220 -3.91 -2.78 13.30
CA PRO A 220 -4.75 -2.09 14.27
C PRO A 220 -6.22 -2.17 13.86
N GLU A 221 -7.10 -1.75 14.75
CA GLU A 221 -8.53 -1.68 14.46
C GLU A 221 -8.80 -0.74 13.27
N ILE A 222 -9.34 -1.31 12.18
CA ILE A 222 -9.61 -0.56 10.95
C ILE A 222 -11.06 -0.07 10.98
N THR A 223 -11.25 1.23 10.78
CA THR A 223 -12.58 1.83 10.61
C THR A 223 -13.07 1.64 9.18
N MET A 224 -14.40 1.48 9.00
CA MET A 224 -15.02 1.33 7.67
C MET A 224 -14.66 2.48 6.72
N PHE A 225 -14.38 2.16 5.47
CA PHE A 225 -14.11 3.13 4.41
C PHE A 225 -15.37 3.75 3.82
N ASP A 226 -15.25 5.03 3.45
CA ASP A 226 -16.08 5.67 2.43
C ASP A 226 -15.30 5.85 1.12
N LYS A 227 -16.00 6.25 0.06
CA LYS A 227 -15.40 6.43 -1.28
C LYS A 227 -14.24 7.43 -1.29
N THR A 228 -14.38 8.55 -0.60
CA THR A 228 -13.38 9.63 -0.56
C THR A 228 -12.12 9.13 0.14
N ARG A 229 -12.29 8.47 1.27
CA ARG A 229 -11.22 7.92 2.08
C ARG A 229 -10.46 6.81 1.35
N LEU A 230 -11.19 5.91 0.68
CA LEU A 230 -10.60 4.82 -0.10
C LEU A 230 -9.69 5.34 -1.22
N SER A 231 -10.22 6.21 -2.09
CA SER A 231 -9.45 6.73 -3.22
C SER A 231 -8.23 7.54 -2.76
N GLY A 232 -8.40 8.33 -1.69
CA GLY A 232 -7.31 9.10 -1.08
C GLY A 232 -6.21 8.20 -0.52
N ALA A 233 -6.57 7.17 0.24
CA ALA A 233 -5.63 6.25 0.87
C ALA A 233 -4.84 5.42 -0.15
N LEU A 234 -5.50 4.89 -1.18
CA LEU A 234 -4.84 4.11 -2.25
C LEU A 234 -3.84 4.94 -3.06
N LEU A 235 -4.26 6.12 -3.50
CA LEU A 235 -3.38 7.03 -4.23
C LEU A 235 -2.18 7.42 -3.38
N HIS A 236 -2.41 7.67 -2.10
CA HIS A 236 -1.35 8.05 -1.18
C HIS A 236 -0.38 6.88 -0.92
N ALA A 237 -0.89 5.69 -0.63
CA ALA A 237 -0.05 4.50 -0.45
C ALA A 237 0.82 4.22 -1.69
N THR A 238 0.26 4.38 -2.90
CA THR A 238 1.01 4.21 -4.15
C THR A 238 2.17 5.19 -4.27
N ASP A 239 1.94 6.47 -3.95
CA ASP A 239 3.00 7.48 -4.03
C ASP A 239 4.07 7.27 -2.96
N LEU A 240 3.66 6.84 -1.74
CA LEU A 240 4.60 6.56 -0.65
C LEU A 240 5.48 5.34 -0.92
N ILE A 241 4.93 4.28 -1.52
CA ILE A 241 5.71 3.09 -1.83
C ILE A 241 6.73 3.36 -2.96
N ASP A 242 6.37 4.19 -3.94
CA ASP A 242 7.30 4.65 -4.98
C ASP A 242 8.48 5.42 -4.36
N GLU A 243 8.19 6.32 -3.43
CA GLU A 243 9.22 7.09 -2.73
C GLU A 243 10.06 6.22 -1.79
N ALA A 244 9.44 5.29 -1.05
CA ALA A 244 10.17 4.37 -0.18
C ALA A 244 11.13 3.47 -0.96
N HIS A 245 10.69 2.96 -2.12
CA HIS A 245 11.55 2.15 -3.00
C HIS A 245 12.77 2.94 -3.51
N ARG A 246 12.61 4.23 -3.74
CA ARG A 246 13.70 5.11 -4.17
C ARG A 246 14.67 5.46 -3.04
N ILE A 247 14.17 5.69 -1.83
CA ILE A 247 14.97 6.20 -0.69
C ILE A 247 15.69 5.09 0.07
N LEU A 248 15.07 3.92 0.21
CA LEU A 248 15.60 2.85 1.05
C LEU A 248 17.02 2.40 0.68
N PRO A 249 17.37 2.21 -0.62
CA PRO A 249 18.74 1.89 -1.01
C PRO A 249 19.76 3.00 -0.67
N ILE A 250 19.35 4.26 -0.78
CA ILE A 250 20.21 5.41 -0.44
C ILE A 250 20.51 5.42 1.06
N LEU A 251 19.48 5.21 1.89
CA LEU A 251 19.66 5.13 3.34
C LEU A 251 20.54 3.94 3.73
N ALA A 252 20.35 2.78 3.11
CA ALA A 252 21.19 1.61 3.33
C ALA A 252 22.68 1.91 3.06
N GLY A 253 22.96 2.54 1.93
CA GLY A 253 24.33 2.95 1.60
C GLY A 253 24.91 3.95 2.60
N ARG A 254 24.14 4.92 3.08
CA ARG A 254 24.62 5.85 4.12
C ARG A 254 24.92 5.16 5.45
N ILE A 255 24.15 4.14 5.83
CA ILE A 255 24.41 3.35 7.04
C ILE A 255 25.72 2.56 6.89
N MET A 256 25.97 1.98 5.73
CA MET A 256 27.25 1.31 5.44
C MET A 256 28.42 2.31 5.52
N LEU A 257 28.25 3.49 4.94
CA LEU A 257 29.25 4.56 5.01
C LEU A 257 29.55 5.00 6.45
N LEU A 258 28.50 5.10 7.28
CA LEU A 258 28.66 5.42 8.71
C LEU A 258 29.57 4.40 9.41
N ARG A 259 29.44 3.11 9.10
CA ARG A 259 30.30 2.06 9.67
C ARG A 259 31.77 2.31 9.33
N TYR A 260 32.07 2.51 8.05
CA TYR A 260 33.44 2.85 7.62
C TYR A 260 33.97 4.12 8.29
N ARG A 261 33.12 5.13 8.44
CA ARG A 261 33.54 6.38 9.11
C ARG A 261 33.83 6.20 10.58
N LEU A 262 33.09 5.36 11.30
CA LEU A 262 33.39 5.02 12.70
C LEU A 262 34.72 4.29 12.82
N GLU A 263 35.05 3.37 11.92
CA GLU A 263 36.34 2.69 11.87
C GLU A 263 37.50 3.68 11.63
N GLU A 264 37.31 4.67 10.72
CA GLU A 264 38.29 5.72 10.47
C GLU A 264 38.57 6.64 11.66
N LEU A 265 37.55 6.87 12.47
CA LEU A 265 37.65 7.67 13.69
C LEU A 265 38.17 6.85 14.88
N GLU A 266 38.63 5.61 14.62
CA GLU A 266 39.11 4.66 15.65
C GLU A 266 38.01 4.29 16.68
N GLU A 267 36.72 4.45 16.29
CA GLU A 267 35.55 4.10 17.12
C GLU A 267 35.06 2.67 16.82
N ASP A 268 36.00 1.72 16.86
CA ASP A 268 35.76 0.30 16.50
C ASP A 268 34.65 -0.36 17.30
N ASP A 269 34.45 0.04 18.57
CA ASP A 269 33.36 -0.50 19.39
C ASP A 269 31.99 -0.05 18.89
N LEU A 270 31.88 1.18 18.42
CA LEU A 270 30.65 1.71 17.84
C LEU A 270 30.37 1.07 16.48
N ALA A 271 31.40 0.92 15.64
CA ALA A 271 31.30 0.23 14.35
C ALA A 271 30.78 -1.21 14.54
N ARG A 272 31.40 -1.99 15.44
CA ARG A 272 30.95 -3.35 15.78
C ARG A 272 29.54 -3.41 16.37
N ASN A 273 29.14 -2.43 17.16
CA ASN A 273 27.79 -2.37 17.70
C ASN A 273 26.77 -2.07 16.60
N LEU A 274 27.07 -1.19 15.67
CA LEU A 274 26.20 -0.90 14.51
C LEU A 274 26.05 -2.16 13.64
N GLU A 275 27.13 -2.88 13.38
CA GLU A 275 27.10 -4.14 12.64
C GLU A 275 26.24 -5.23 13.31
N LYS A 276 26.28 -5.31 14.65
CA LYS A 276 25.40 -6.23 15.40
C LYS A 276 23.91 -5.84 15.29
N ILE A 277 23.60 -4.54 15.26
CA ILE A 277 22.22 -4.04 15.14
C ILE A 277 21.70 -4.27 13.72
N LEU A 278 22.53 -4.08 12.73
CA LEU A 278 22.20 -4.18 11.32
C LEU A 278 23.36 -4.80 10.52
N PRO A 279 23.50 -6.13 10.53
CA PRO A 279 24.46 -6.85 9.65
C PRO A 279 24.18 -6.57 8.16
N ASP A 280 25.22 -6.60 7.32
CA ASP A 280 25.07 -6.39 5.86
C ASP A 280 24.05 -7.35 5.24
N GLU A 281 24.08 -8.62 5.64
CA GLU A 281 23.07 -9.60 5.19
C GLU A 281 21.62 -9.21 5.54
N GLU A 282 21.41 -8.51 6.64
CA GLU A 282 20.07 -8.05 7.03
C GLU A 282 19.67 -6.81 6.22
N ILE A 283 20.59 -5.93 5.87
CA ILE A 283 20.37 -4.82 4.94
C ILE A 283 19.92 -5.37 3.59
N ASP A 284 20.66 -6.32 3.03
CA ASP A 284 20.33 -6.95 1.75
C ASP A 284 18.97 -7.64 1.78
N LYS A 285 18.68 -8.37 2.87
CA LYS A 285 17.34 -8.99 3.05
C LYS A 285 16.21 -7.97 3.04
N ILE A 286 16.38 -6.85 3.73
CA ILE A 286 15.36 -5.78 3.78
C ILE A 286 15.17 -5.18 2.38
N LEU A 287 16.24 -4.88 1.67
CA LEU A 287 16.18 -4.32 0.32
C LEU A 287 15.51 -5.28 -0.66
N VAL A 288 15.87 -6.56 -0.66
CA VAL A 288 15.27 -7.58 -1.52
C VAL A 288 13.80 -7.82 -1.16
N GLN A 289 13.47 -7.91 0.13
CA GLN A 289 12.08 -8.09 0.57
C GLN A 289 11.22 -6.89 0.20
N PHE A 290 11.75 -5.67 0.36
CA PHE A 290 11.02 -4.45 0.02
C PHE A 290 10.86 -4.29 -1.50
N SER A 291 11.88 -4.60 -2.30
CA SER A 291 11.76 -4.60 -3.75
C SER A 291 10.68 -5.58 -4.23
N ARG A 292 10.66 -6.79 -3.69
CA ARG A 292 9.60 -7.77 -3.98
C ARG A 292 8.22 -7.28 -3.53
N TYR A 293 8.12 -6.66 -2.37
CA TYR A 293 6.88 -6.05 -1.89
C TYR A 293 6.41 -4.95 -2.84
N TYR A 294 7.34 -4.07 -3.29
CA TYR A 294 7.05 -3.03 -4.27
C TYR A 294 6.44 -3.61 -5.55
N ASP A 295 7.06 -4.64 -6.13
CA ASP A 295 6.58 -5.31 -7.35
C ASP A 295 5.19 -5.93 -7.14
N ASN A 296 4.97 -6.61 -6.02
CA ASN A 296 3.68 -7.20 -5.66
C ASN A 296 2.60 -6.13 -5.47
N PHE A 297 2.91 -5.01 -4.83
CA PHE A 297 2.00 -3.91 -4.64
C PHE A 297 1.62 -3.25 -5.98
N LYS A 298 2.59 -2.99 -6.84
CA LYS A 298 2.38 -2.37 -8.17
C LYS A 298 1.58 -3.27 -9.11
N SER A 299 1.68 -4.57 -8.98
CA SER A 299 0.88 -5.53 -9.73
C SER A 299 -0.53 -5.75 -9.14
N GLY A 300 -0.86 -5.11 -8.02
CA GLY A 300 -2.15 -5.26 -7.34
C GLY A 300 -2.29 -6.56 -6.56
N LEU A 301 -1.19 -7.28 -6.34
CA LEU A 301 -1.26 -8.63 -5.81
C LEU A 301 -1.31 -8.69 -4.28
N ARG A 302 -0.67 -7.77 -3.53
CA ARG A 302 -0.67 -7.93 -2.07
C ARG A 302 -0.02 -6.79 -1.29
N CYS A 303 -0.54 -6.52 -0.09
CA CYS A 303 0.15 -5.78 0.96
C CYS A 303 0.79 -6.75 1.95
N GLU A 304 2.07 -6.60 2.22
CA GLU A 304 2.80 -7.37 3.22
C GLU A 304 3.15 -6.46 4.41
N TYR A 305 2.24 -6.31 5.37
CA TYR A 305 2.43 -5.45 6.55
C TYR A 305 3.71 -5.76 7.31
N GLN A 306 4.07 -7.04 7.41
CA GLN A 306 5.27 -7.47 8.13
C GLN A 306 6.56 -6.90 7.54
N VAL A 307 6.63 -6.71 6.21
CA VAL A 307 7.77 -6.10 5.56
C VAL A 307 7.91 -4.64 6.00
N ILE A 308 6.80 -3.90 6.04
CA ILE A 308 6.77 -2.50 6.46
C ILE A 308 7.12 -2.37 7.95
N LEU A 309 6.50 -3.18 8.81
CA LEU A 309 6.75 -3.17 10.26
C LEU A 309 8.19 -3.53 10.59
N LYS A 310 8.76 -4.53 9.89
CA LYS A 310 10.17 -4.90 10.07
C LYS A 310 11.10 -3.77 9.66
N ALA A 311 10.82 -3.08 8.54
CA ALA A 311 11.56 -1.91 8.13
C ALA A 311 11.49 -0.79 9.19
N ILE A 312 10.31 -0.46 9.69
CA ILE A 312 10.12 0.53 10.77
C ILE A 312 10.94 0.15 12.02
N GLN A 313 10.82 -1.09 12.48
CA GLN A 313 11.54 -1.56 13.69
C GLN A 313 13.06 -1.46 13.51
N THR A 314 13.57 -1.82 12.33
CA THR A 314 15.00 -1.73 12.02
C THR A 314 15.47 -0.29 12.00
N LEU A 315 14.73 0.60 11.34
CA LEU A 315 15.04 2.03 11.29
C LEU A 315 14.98 2.69 12.68
N GLN A 316 14.04 2.28 13.54
CA GLN A 316 13.96 2.74 14.93
C GLN A 316 15.18 2.31 15.75
N LYS A 317 15.69 1.08 15.58
CA LYS A 317 16.92 0.62 16.23
C LYS A 317 18.12 1.46 15.80
N ILE A 318 18.24 1.76 14.51
CA ILE A 318 19.31 2.62 13.98
C ILE A 318 19.19 4.02 14.58
N LYS A 319 18.00 4.62 14.58
CA LYS A 319 17.76 5.93 15.20
C LYS A 319 18.19 5.95 16.66
N SER A 320 17.80 4.93 17.45
CA SER A 320 18.17 4.81 18.85
C SER A 320 19.69 4.65 19.03
N PHE A 321 20.37 3.94 18.15
CA PHE A 321 21.82 3.82 18.15
C PHE A 321 22.50 5.17 17.91
N LEU A 322 22.08 5.93 16.90
CA LEU A 322 22.65 7.24 16.57
C LEU A 322 22.50 8.22 17.74
N SER A 323 21.28 8.36 18.27
CA SER A 323 21.00 9.28 19.39
C SER A 323 21.68 8.85 20.69
N GLY A 324 21.75 7.54 20.96
CA GLY A 324 22.34 7.01 22.20
C GLY A 324 23.86 7.13 22.28
N ASN A 325 24.53 7.26 21.14
CA ASN A 325 26.00 7.32 21.06
C ASN A 325 26.53 8.69 20.60
N ASN A 326 25.67 9.69 20.44
CA ASN A 326 26.01 11.03 19.95
C ASN A 326 26.73 11.04 18.58
N VAL A 327 26.45 10.05 17.73
CA VAL A 327 27.03 9.94 16.38
C VAL A 327 26.17 10.58 15.29
N GLU A 328 25.13 11.31 15.69
CA GLU A 328 24.26 12.07 14.78
C GLU A 328 25.03 13.13 13.96
N ASN A 329 26.17 13.58 14.49
CA ASN A 329 27.04 14.54 13.82
C ASN A 329 27.92 13.92 12.70
N ILE A 330 28.01 12.59 12.63
CA ILE A 330 28.83 11.89 11.63
C ILE A 330 28.04 11.66 10.34
N ILE A 331 26.73 11.54 10.46
CA ILE A 331 25.81 11.30 9.35
C ILE A 331 24.58 12.19 9.49
N ASP A 332 24.10 12.72 8.37
CA ASP A 332 22.81 13.40 8.35
C ASP A 332 21.65 12.43 8.69
N SER A 333 21.13 12.57 9.89
CA SER A 333 20.02 11.75 10.39
C SER A 333 18.65 12.13 9.76
N SER A 334 18.58 13.20 8.97
CA SER A 334 17.33 13.67 8.35
C SER A 334 16.75 12.64 7.41
N LEU A 335 17.58 11.95 6.63
CA LEU A 335 17.14 10.90 5.73
C LEU A 335 16.54 9.70 6.49
N LEU A 336 17.15 9.31 7.60
CA LEU A 336 16.63 8.23 8.47
C LEU A 336 15.27 8.62 9.06
N ARG A 337 15.14 9.84 9.61
CA ARG A 337 13.89 10.35 10.17
C ARG A 337 12.81 10.40 9.09
N ARG A 338 13.12 10.95 7.92
CA ARG A 338 12.21 11.01 6.78
C ARG A 338 11.76 9.62 6.32
N THR A 339 12.68 8.67 6.25
CA THR A 339 12.35 7.30 5.86
C THR A 339 11.43 6.65 6.89
N LEU A 340 11.68 6.82 8.18
CA LEU A 340 10.78 6.37 9.25
C LEU A 340 9.37 6.97 9.12
N GLN A 341 9.28 8.29 8.87
CA GLN A 341 8.00 8.97 8.68
C GLN A 341 7.27 8.44 7.44
N LEU A 342 7.99 8.23 6.35
CA LEU A 342 7.46 7.68 5.10
C LEU A 342 6.86 6.28 5.30
N PHE A 343 7.55 5.39 6.02
CA PHE A 343 7.03 4.05 6.32
C PHE A 343 5.84 4.09 7.30
N SER A 344 5.86 5.00 8.27
CA SER A 344 4.72 5.22 9.18
C SER A 344 3.49 5.74 8.43
N ASP A 345 3.68 6.66 7.49
CA ASP A 345 2.61 7.20 6.64
C ASP A 345 2.10 6.12 5.67
N LEU A 346 2.99 5.30 5.13
CA LEU A 346 2.62 4.16 4.28
C LEU A 346 1.76 3.17 5.08
N LEU A 347 2.17 2.81 6.29
CA LEU A 347 1.40 1.94 7.16
C LEU A 347 0.01 2.53 7.46
N SER A 348 -0.07 3.81 7.83
CA SER A 348 -1.34 4.51 8.05
C SER A 348 -2.24 4.53 6.83
N SER A 349 -1.67 4.80 5.65
CA SER A 349 -2.42 4.84 4.39
C SER A 349 -2.96 3.48 3.98
N ILE A 350 -2.18 2.42 4.18
CA ILE A 350 -2.60 1.04 3.96
C ILE A 350 -3.77 0.67 4.89
N GLN A 351 -3.78 1.19 6.11
CA GLN A 351 -4.87 1.02 7.07
C GLN A 351 -6.07 1.95 6.79
N GLY A 352 -6.04 2.69 5.69
CA GLY A 352 -7.09 3.62 5.31
C GLY A 352 -7.12 4.91 6.12
N ASN A 353 -6.07 5.21 6.88
CA ASN A 353 -5.95 6.45 7.61
C ASN A 353 -5.16 7.46 6.77
N ILE A 354 -5.64 8.70 6.74
CA ILE A 354 -4.84 9.80 6.18
C ILE A 354 -3.84 10.22 7.26
N PRO A 355 -2.52 10.19 6.99
CA PRO A 355 -1.54 10.63 7.96
C PRO A 355 -1.83 12.07 8.42
N THR A 356 -1.85 12.28 9.72
CA THR A 356 -1.98 13.61 10.32
C THR A 356 -0.65 13.99 10.97
N GLY A 357 -0.15 15.18 10.66
CA GLY A 357 1.06 15.71 11.29
C GLY A 357 0.80 16.19 12.72
N SER A 358 1.87 16.31 13.51
CA SER A 358 1.84 16.96 14.81
C SER A 358 1.91 18.46 14.65
N LEU A 359 0.76 19.09 14.38
CA LEU A 359 0.69 20.53 14.11
C LEU A 359 0.94 21.38 15.36
N SER A 360 1.80 22.38 15.24
CA SER A 360 2.12 23.34 16.29
C SER A 360 2.47 24.70 15.67
N PHE A 361 2.60 25.73 16.51
CA PHE A 361 3.09 27.03 16.02
C PHE A 361 4.60 26.98 15.82
N VAL A 362 5.05 27.26 14.60
CA VAL A 362 6.44 27.17 14.15
C VAL A 362 6.87 28.50 13.54
N ASN A 363 8.06 28.98 13.88
CA ASN A 363 8.69 30.09 13.15
C ASN A 363 9.33 29.53 11.87
N PRO A 364 8.84 29.92 10.67
CA PRO A 364 9.35 29.36 9.41
C PRO A 364 10.80 29.79 9.11
N VAL A 365 11.25 30.96 9.61
CA VAL A 365 12.62 31.44 9.42
C VAL A 365 13.59 30.56 10.18
N ASP A 366 13.32 30.34 11.49
CA ASP A 366 14.18 29.51 12.35
C ASP A 366 14.29 28.09 11.80
N LEU A 367 13.15 27.51 11.37
CA LEU A 367 13.11 26.18 10.79
C LEU A 367 13.97 26.07 9.53
N ILE A 368 13.88 27.03 8.61
CA ILE A 368 14.66 27.02 7.36
C ILE A 368 16.15 27.25 7.65
N GLN A 369 16.48 28.13 8.60
CA GLN A 369 17.85 28.36 9.04
C GLN A 369 18.45 27.09 9.68
N ASP A 370 17.69 26.38 10.50
CA ASP A 370 18.10 25.09 11.07
C ASP A 370 18.37 24.02 10.02
N VAL A 371 17.54 23.96 8.97
CA VAL A 371 17.77 23.08 7.82
C VAL A 371 19.06 23.45 7.10
N ALA A 372 19.28 24.72 6.82
CA ALA A 372 20.48 25.22 6.16
C ALA A 372 21.74 24.93 6.98
N HIS A 373 21.69 25.18 8.30
CA HIS A 373 22.82 24.97 9.20
C HIS A 373 23.20 23.49 9.35
N ARG A 374 22.21 22.62 9.51
CA ARG A 374 22.45 21.17 9.60
C ARG A 374 23.13 20.61 8.35
N ARG A 375 22.82 21.15 7.17
CA ARG A 375 23.43 20.71 5.92
C ARG A 375 24.89 21.14 5.79
N SER A 376 25.22 22.35 6.20
CA SER A 376 26.61 22.86 6.13
C SER A 376 27.57 22.18 7.10
N SER A 377 27.07 21.46 8.11
CA SER A 377 27.86 20.85 9.18
C SER A 377 28.24 19.36 8.94
N HIS A 378 27.72 18.71 7.88
CA HIS A 378 27.81 17.24 7.72
C HIS A 378 28.55 16.81 6.45
N MET A 379 29.73 17.37 6.16
CA MET A 379 30.43 17.08 4.91
C MET A 379 31.60 16.11 5.01
N MET A 380 31.58 15.10 4.13
CA MET A 380 32.78 14.43 3.62
C MET A 380 33.05 14.90 2.19
N SER A 381 34.31 15.09 1.82
CA SER A 381 34.68 15.40 0.42
C SER A 381 34.48 14.17 -0.47
N ASP A 382 34.07 14.36 -1.73
CA ASP A 382 33.90 13.28 -2.72
C ASP A 382 35.18 12.48 -2.95
N GLU A 383 36.35 13.13 -2.85
CA GLU A 383 37.64 12.50 -2.97
C GLU A 383 37.91 11.47 -1.87
N GLU A 384 37.45 11.72 -0.64
CA GLU A 384 37.59 10.77 0.47
C GLU A 384 36.74 9.52 0.30
N ILE A 385 35.58 9.63 -0.38
CA ILE A 385 34.68 8.52 -0.63
C ILE A 385 35.13 7.64 -1.77
N LEU A 386 35.60 8.25 -2.87
CA LEU A 386 36.06 7.55 -4.06
C LEU A 386 37.39 6.80 -3.85
N LEU A 387 38.28 7.30 -2.98
CA LEU A 387 39.56 6.68 -2.69
C LEU A 387 39.50 5.36 -1.90
N LYS A 388 38.35 5.04 -1.32
CA LYS A 388 38.16 3.89 -0.42
C LYS A 388 37.23 2.78 -0.94
N ALA A 389 36.67 2.93 -2.14
CA ALA A 389 35.91 1.87 -2.77
C ALA A 389 36.85 0.83 -3.39
N ASP A 390 36.95 -0.34 -2.76
CA ASP A 390 37.71 -1.47 -3.33
C ASP A 390 37.18 -1.84 -4.72
N ASP A 391 38.12 -2.13 -5.64
CA ASP A 391 37.86 -2.31 -7.06
C ASP A 391 37.03 -3.55 -7.45
N GLU A 392 36.72 -4.44 -6.51
CA GLU A 392 36.17 -5.76 -6.79
C GLU A 392 34.62 -5.84 -6.77
N ASP A 393 33.92 -4.83 -6.25
CA ASP A 393 32.45 -4.92 -6.09
C ASP A 393 31.70 -3.84 -6.89
N GLU A 394 31.17 -4.23 -8.05
CA GLU A 394 30.46 -3.35 -8.99
C GLU A 394 29.20 -2.72 -8.35
N PHE A 395 28.57 -3.42 -7.39
CA PHE A 395 27.43 -2.92 -6.62
C PHE A 395 27.85 -1.81 -5.65
N LYS A 396 28.98 -1.98 -4.95
CA LYS A 396 29.55 -0.95 -4.07
C LYS A 396 29.95 0.28 -4.87
N LYS A 397 30.53 0.12 -6.07
CA LYS A 397 30.86 1.24 -6.98
C LYS A 397 29.60 2.03 -7.38
N VAL A 398 28.52 1.36 -7.79
CA VAL A 398 27.26 2.02 -8.16
C VAL A 398 26.63 2.72 -6.94
N LEU A 399 26.72 2.10 -5.77
CA LEU A 399 26.20 2.68 -4.52
C LEU A 399 27.01 3.92 -4.12
N VAL A 400 28.35 3.85 -4.19
CA VAL A 400 29.26 4.96 -3.88
C VAL A 400 29.07 6.10 -4.88
N CYS A 401 28.94 5.83 -6.19
CA CYS A 401 28.66 6.88 -7.18
C CYS A 401 27.31 7.57 -6.94
N ARG A 402 26.26 6.81 -6.60
CA ARG A 402 24.94 7.39 -6.24
C ARG A 402 24.99 8.17 -4.92
N LEU A 403 25.80 7.75 -3.96
CA LEU A 403 26.02 8.46 -2.71
C LEU A 403 26.80 9.75 -2.91
N ALA A 404 27.82 9.73 -3.80
CA ALA A 404 28.57 10.92 -4.17
C ALA A 404 27.66 11.96 -4.86
N GLU A 405 26.77 11.55 -5.74
CA GLU A 405 25.74 12.43 -6.32
C GLU A 405 24.85 13.10 -5.25
N TYR A 406 24.66 12.47 -4.09
CA TYR A 406 23.87 13.00 -2.98
C TYR A 406 24.66 13.77 -1.92
N GLN A 407 25.97 13.63 -1.86
CA GLN A 407 26.83 14.26 -0.85
C GLN A 407 27.37 15.63 -1.25
N ASN A 408 27.42 15.94 -2.55
CA ASN A 408 27.78 17.28 -3.06
C ASN A 408 26.72 18.36 -2.78
N LEU A 409 25.75 18.08 -1.91
CA LEU A 409 24.58 18.91 -1.65
C LEU A 409 24.80 20.06 -0.67
N SER A 410 26.05 20.32 -0.26
CA SER A 410 26.34 21.33 0.75
C SER A 410 26.58 22.72 0.21
N ASP A 411 26.85 22.87 -1.08
CA ASP A 411 27.33 24.12 -1.65
C ASP A 411 26.21 25.06 -2.16
N ILE A 412 24.93 24.64 -2.04
CA ILE A 412 23.85 25.53 -2.41
C ILE A 412 23.66 26.63 -1.36
N LYS A 413 23.81 27.86 -1.77
CA LYS A 413 23.59 29.03 -0.92
C LYS A 413 22.09 29.22 -0.68
N ILE A 414 21.69 29.34 0.59
CA ILE A 414 20.30 29.63 0.98
C ILE A 414 20.21 31.09 1.42
N THR A 415 19.40 31.88 0.73
CA THR A 415 19.10 33.27 1.10
C THR A 415 17.66 33.37 1.52
N ILE A 416 17.41 34.01 2.69
CA ILE A 416 16.08 34.19 3.27
C ILE A 416 15.77 35.68 3.34
N ASP A 417 14.72 36.08 2.63
CA ASP A 417 14.13 37.42 2.72
C ASP A 417 12.82 37.32 3.51
N SER A 418 12.80 37.89 4.70
CA SER A 418 11.67 37.82 5.62
C SER A 418 11.42 39.18 6.32
N PRO A 419 10.19 39.46 6.79
CA PRO A 419 9.92 40.56 7.69
C PRO A 419 10.79 40.48 8.95
N ILE A 420 11.04 41.60 9.61
CA ILE A 420 11.84 41.69 10.84
C ILE A 420 11.22 40.83 11.97
N ASP A 421 9.89 40.71 11.98
CA ASP A 421 9.14 39.87 12.94
C ASP A 421 8.20 38.93 12.16
N PRO A 422 8.69 37.77 11.70
CA PRO A 422 7.88 36.83 10.93
C PRO A 422 6.81 36.19 11.80
N GLN A 423 5.58 36.15 11.31
CA GLN A 423 4.50 35.45 11.99
C GLN A 423 4.77 33.94 12.02
N THR A 424 4.41 33.30 13.14
CA THR A 424 4.42 31.84 13.24
C THR A 424 3.34 31.23 12.34
N ILE A 425 3.63 30.04 11.82
CA ILE A 425 2.72 29.22 11.04
C ILE A 425 2.24 28.03 11.87
N TYR A 426 1.03 27.54 11.63
CA TYR A 426 0.52 26.34 12.24
C TYR A 426 0.88 25.14 11.36
N ALA A 427 1.94 24.42 11.73
CA ALA A 427 2.54 23.40 10.88
C ALA A 427 3.19 22.27 11.69
N ASP A 428 3.43 21.12 11.04
CA ASP A 428 4.31 20.07 11.54
C ASP A 428 5.77 20.42 11.20
N SER A 429 6.55 20.77 12.21
CA SER A 429 7.93 21.23 12.05
C SER A 429 8.86 20.17 11.47
N GLU A 430 8.68 18.89 11.85
CA GLU A 430 9.52 17.80 11.33
C GLU A 430 9.26 17.53 9.86
N ARG A 431 7.98 17.39 9.46
CA ARG A 431 7.60 17.18 8.06
C ARG A 431 8.01 18.36 7.17
N LEU A 432 7.85 19.58 7.68
CA LEU A 432 8.21 20.77 6.93
C LEU A 432 9.74 20.90 6.79
N SER A 433 10.50 20.58 7.83
CA SER A 433 11.96 20.51 7.79
C SER A 433 12.45 19.47 6.77
N ASP A 434 11.85 18.28 6.77
CA ASP A 434 12.19 17.23 5.81
C ASP A 434 11.84 17.63 4.38
N PHE A 435 10.70 18.31 4.20
CA PHE A 435 10.32 18.86 2.89
C PHE A 435 11.36 19.88 2.37
N PHE A 436 11.76 20.85 3.19
CA PHE A 436 12.78 21.84 2.78
C PHE A 436 14.12 21.16 2.47
N SER A 437 14.54 20.20 3.27
CA SER A 437 15.78 19.43 3.00
C SER A 437 15.74 18.81 1.61
N VAL A 438 14.66 18.11 1.27
CA VAL A 438 14.50 17.46 -0.02
C VAL A 438 14.39 18.44 -1.19
N LEU A 439 13.71 19.57 -0.97
CA LEU A 439 13.57 20.59 -2.01
C LEU A 439 14.92 21.24 -2.35
N ILE A 440 15.73 21.49 -1.33
CA ILE A 440 17.09 22.03 -1.50
C ILE A 440 17.94 21.02 -2.24
N ASP A 441 17.87 19.72 -1.87
CA ASP A 441 18.55 18.62 -2.58
C ASP A 441 18.14 18.56 -4.06
N TYR A 442 16.84 18.69 -4.30
CA TYR A 442 16.30 18.74 -5.65
C TYR A 442 16.89 19.88 -6.46
N TYR A 443 16.88 21.11 -5.92
CA TYR A 443 17.43 22.27 -6.62
C TYR A 443 18.92 22.12 -6.94
N TYR A 444 19.70 21.65 -5.97
CA TYR A 444 21.12 21.39 -6.18
C TYR A 444 21.35 20.34 -7.27
N THR A 445 20.67 19.19 -7.19
CA THR A 445 20.79 18.09 -8.17
C THR A 445 20.55 18.57 -9.61
N TYR A 446 19.72 19.58 -9.78
CA TYR A 446 19.40 20.15 -11.09
C TYR A 446 20.17 21.44 -11.40
N GLY A 447 21.28 21.69 -10.70
CA GLY A 447 22.27 22.72 -11.04
C GLY A 447 21.96 24.12 -10.50
N ALA A 448 21.17 24.24 -9.43
CA ALA A 448 21.00 25.50 -8.74
C ALA A 448 22.21 25.78 -7.81
N ASP A 449 22.73 26.99 -7.88
CA ASP A 449 23.79 27.47 -7.00
C ASP A 449 23.25 28.14 -5.75
N GLU A 450 22.00 28.61 -5.80
CA GLU A 450 21.33 29.31 -4.73
C GLU A 450 19.83 28.96 -4.68
N ALA A 451 19.29 28.87 -3.48
CA ALA A 451 17.85 28.82 -3.22
C ALA A 451 17.45 30.12 -2.50
N HIS A 452 16.64 30.95 -3.18
CA HIS A 452 16.12 32.18 -2.62
C HIS A 452 14.73 31.96 -2.04
N ILE A 453 14.59 32.19 -0.74
CA ILE A 453 13.34 31.97 0.01
C ILE A 453 12.79 33.32 0.48
N THR A 454 11.60 33.66 0.02
CA THR A 454 10.89 34.88 0.42
C THR A 454 9.70 34.51 1.29
N ILE A 455 9.61 35.11 2.48
CA ILE A 455 8.51 34.88 3.43
C ILE A 455 7.65 36.16 3.49
N ASN A 456 6.40 36.04 3.06
CA ASN A 456 5.44 37.13 3.06
C ASN A 456 4.33 36.83 4.07
N THR A 457 4.19 37.70 5.04
CA THR A 457 3.17 37.63 6.09
C THR A 457 1.91 38.37 5.68
N LEU A 458 0.77 37.70 5.74
CA LEU A 458 -0.57 38.24 5.51
C LEU A 458 -1.42 38.01 6.78
N PRO A 459 -2.54 38.69 7.00
CA PRO A 459 -3.26 38.66 8.27
C PRO A 459 -3.68 37.27 8.77
N GLU A 460 -3.93 36.33 7.85
CA GLU A 460 -4.43 35.00 8.19
C GLU A 460 -3.52 33.86 7.73
N PHE A 461 -2.51 34.15 6.94
CA PHE A 461 -1.60 33.14 6.41
C PHE A 461 -0.23 33.72 6.08
N VAL A 462 0.76 32.85 6.01
CA VAL A 462 2.10 33.12 5.53
C VAL A 462 2.30 32.42 4.18
N LEU A 463 2.85 33.16 3.22
CA LEU A 463 3.32 32.62 1.95
C LEU A 463 4.83 32.44 1.99
N ILE A 464 5.29 31.23 1.73
CA ILE A 464 6.71 30.91 1.57
C ILE A 464 6.96 30.66 0.09
N LYS A 465 7.67 31.55 -0.55
CA LYS A 465 8.06 31.47 -1.95
C LYS A 465 9.49 30.99 -2.03
N ILE A 466 9.76 29.98 -2.82
CA ILE A 466 11.07 29.36 -2.97
C ILE A 466 11.42 29.36 -4.45
N ALA A 467 12.53 29.99 -4.79
CA ALA A 467 13.02 30.10 -6.16
C ALA A 467 14.49 29.65 -6.23
N PRO A 468 14.81 28.69 -7.10
CA PRO A 468 16.21 28.35 -7.39
C PRO A 468 16.84 29.47 -8.23
N ASN A 469 18.14 29.68 -8.03
CA ASN A 469 18.96 30.56 -8.86
C ASN A 469 20.23 29.80 -9.24
N GLY A 470 20.60 29.83 -10.51
CA GLY A 470 21.82 29.21 -11.02
C GLY A 470 21.87 29.22 -12.54
N ALA A 471 23.03 29.48 -13.10
CA ALA A 471 23.22 29.57 -14.55
C ALA A 471 22.95 28.24 -15.29
N CYS A 472 23.03 27.12 -14.58
CA CYS A 472 22.89 25.76 -15.12
C CYS A 472 21.59 25.08 -14.66
N PHE A 473 20.72 25.76 -13.91
CA PHE A 473 19.49 25.14 -13.39
C PHE A 473 18.55 24.73 -14.53
N GLN A 474 18.30 23.41 -14.63
CA GLN A 474 17.39 22.83 -15.61
C GLN A 474 16.54 21.75 -14.92
N PRO A 475 15.28 22.06 -14.51
CA PRO A 475 14.42 21.06 -13.90
C PRO A 475 14.06 19.98 -14.92
N CYS A 476 14.59 18.78 -14.71
CA CYS A 476 14.38 17.64 -15.62
C CYS A 476 13.22 16.73 -15.19
N LEU A 477 12.91 16.68 -13.90
CA LEU A 477 11.86 15.80 -13.35
C LEU A 477 10.95 16.60 -12.42
N PRO A 478 9.63 16.33 -12.42
CA PRO A 478 8.72 16.92 -11.45
C PRO A 478 9.05 16.41 -10.04
N LEU A 479 8.79 17.22 -9.02
CA LEU A 479 8.81 16.80 -7.63
C LEU A 479 7.94 15.56 -7.43
N SER A 480 8.39 14.61 -6.57
CA SER A 480 7.60 13.41 -6.33
C SER A 480 6.22 13.76 -5.75
N ARG A 481 5.21 12.99 -6.10
CA ARG A 481 3.85 13.19 -5.58
C ARG A 481 3.80 13.02 -4.05
N ALA A 482 4.63 12.15 -3.50
CA ALA A 482 4.79 11.97 -2.06
C ALA A 482 5.30 13.27 -1.41
N MET A 483 6.28 13.93 -2.01
CA MET A 483 6.79 15.23 -1.57
C MET A 483 5.71 16.32 -1.57
N ILE A 484 4.96 16.43 -2.65
CA ILE A 484 3.87 17.39 -2.77
C ILE A 484 2.81 17.15 -1.68
N ARG A 485 2.49 15.91 -1.39
CA ARG A 485 1.52 15.56 -0.35
C ARG A 485 2.04 15.78 1.06
N SER A 486 3.35 15.66 1.30
CA SER A 486 3.93 15.90 2.62
C SER A 486 3.65 17.31 3.13
N ILE A 487 3.58 18.31 2.23
CA ILE A 487 3.19 19.69 2.56
C ILE A 487 1.78 19.77 3.14
N LYS A 488 0.82 19.05 2.52
CA LYS A 488 -0.56 19.00 3.01
C LYS A 488 -0.63 18.41 4.42
N TYR A 489 0.15 17.36 4.68
CA TYR A 489 0.22 16.74 6.01
C TYR A 489 1.02 17.57 7.01
N ALA A 490 1.92 18.44 6.53
CA ALA A 490 2.57 19.44 7.35
C ALA A 490 1.67 20.66 7.68
N GLY A 491 0.40 20.66 7.26
CA GLY A 491 -0.54 21.76 7.52
C GLY A 491 -0.49 22.88 6.48
N GLY A 492 0.21 22.67 5.36
CA GLY A 492 0.37 23.66 4.29
C GLY A 492 -0.50 23.37 3.06
N GLU A 493 -0.58 24.36 2.20
CA GLU A 493 -1.19 24.29 0.88
C GLU A 493 -0.16 24.66 -0.18
N LEU A 494 -0.05 23.87 -1.24
CA LEU A 494 0.80 24.16 -2.38
C LEU A 494 0.03 25.02 -3.37
N VAL A 495 0.39 26.30 -3.47
CA VAL A 495 -0.29 27.28 -4.34
C VAL A 495 0.29 27.26 -5.75
N LYS A 496 1.60 27.06 -5.89
CA LYS A 496 2.29 27.03 -7.16
C LYS A 496 3.37 25.95 -7.17
N ILE A 497 3.38 25.14 -8.22
CA ILE A 497 4.36 24.07 -8.43
C ILE A 497 5.36 24.53 -9.49
N PRO A 498 6.68 24.24 -9.37
CA PRO A 498 7.64 24.45 -10.43
C PRO A 498 7.20 23.73 -11.71
N GLY A 499 7.27 24.39 -12.85
CA GLY A 499 6.85 23.87 -14.14
C GLY A 499 7.49 24.62 -15.30
N LYS A 500 7.07 24.32 -16.54
CA LYS A 500 7.65 24.90 -17.76
C LYS A 500 7.63 26.44 -17.83
N GLU A 501 6.72 27.08 -17.08
CA GLU A 501 6.54 28.56 -17.12
C GLU A 501 7.12 29.27 -15.90
N SER A 502 7.46 28.57 -14.83
CA SER A 502 8.00 29.15 -13.60
C SER A 502 8.74 28.12 -12.78
N GLU A 503 9.90 28.47 -12.32
CA GLU A 503 10.76 27.66 -11.45
C GLU A 503 10.45 27.87 -9.96
N GLU A 504 9.47 28.73 -9.65
CA GLU A 504 9.10 29.10 -8.29
C GLU A 504 8.08 28.14 -7.69
N MET A 505 8.29 27.76 -6.43
CA MET A 505 7.31 27.09 -5.58
C MET A 505 6.70 28.09 -4.60
N VAL A 506 5.40 28.03 -4.38
CA VAL A 506 4.72 28.86 -3.40
C VAL A 506 3.89 27.98 -2.46
N LEU A 507 4.23 28.05 -1.18
CA LEU A 507 3.54 27.37 -0.09
C LEU A 507 2.73 28.39 0.71
N LYS A 508 1.57 27.96 1.22
CA LYS A 508 0.70 28.76 2.07
C LYS A 508 0.41 27.99 3.36
N PHE A 509 0.59 28.67 4.49
CA PHE A 509 0.33 28.11 5.82
C PHE A 509 -0.59 29.06 6.62
N SER A 510 -1.48 28.48 7.43
CA SER A 510 -2.32 29.25 8.36
C SER A 510 -1.48 29.81 9.50
N THR A 511 -1.84 31.04 9.93
CA THR A 511 -1.32 31.67 11.17
C THR A 511 -2.19 31.34 12.38
N LYS A 512 -3.28 30.59 12.22
CA LYS A 512 -4.24 30.23 13.25
C LYS A 512 -4.42 28.72 13.30
N ASP A 513 -4.67 28.21 14.50
CA ASP A 513 -5.11 26.82 14.68
C ASP A 513 -6.52 26.65 14.06
N PRO A 514 -6.69 25.79 13.02
CA PRO A 514 -7.98 25.58 12.39
C PRO A 514 -9.05 25.04 13.35
N SER A 515 -8.66 24.32 14.41
CA SER A 515 -9.59 23.78 15.40
C SER A 515 -10.29 24.87 16.22
N LEU A 516 -9.68 26.06 16.33
CA LEU A 516 -10.22 27.19 17.08
C LEU A 516 -11.16 28.09 16.25
N THR A 517 -11.18 27.91 14.93
CA THR A 517 -11.96 28.76 14.02
C THR A 517 -13.37 28.25 13.71
N GLY A 518 -13.78 27.09 14.25
CA GLY A 518 -15.17 26.59 14.16
C GLY A 518 -15.68 26.26 12.75
N SER A 519 -14.80 26.24 11.75
CA SER A 519 -15.17 25.84 10.39
C SER A 519 -15.06 24.33 10.24
N ASN A 520 -16.11 23.60 10.65
CA ASN A 520 -16.39 22.25 10.18
C ASN A 520 -16.53 22.31 8.66
N GLN A 521 -15.46 22.09 7.94
CA GLN A 521 -15.54 21.67 6.55
C GLN A 521 -15.51 20.13 6.54
N ASN A 522 -16.74 19.58 6.46
CA ASN A 522 -17.00 18.17 6.11
C ASN A 522 -16.46 17.81 4.72
#